data_617b40285e1bd6dc7722fd40f0da4a25
#
_entry.id   617b40285e1bd6dc7722fd40f0da4a25
#
_cell.length_a   1.000
_cell.length_b   1.000
_cell.length_c   1.000
_cell.angle_alpha   90.00
_cell.angle_beta   90.00
_cell.angle_gamma   90.00
#
_symmetry.space_group_name_H-M   'P 1'
#
loop_
_entity.id
_entity.type
_entity.pdbx_description
1 polymer ?
#
loop_
_entity_poly.entity_id
_entity_poly.type
_entity_poly.pdbx_seq_one_letter_code
_entity_poly.pdbx_strand_id
1 'polypeptide(L)'
;MLALLILILGSLLLQGVNQQQASYASRVAMQSLALQRQARVQSALEWGRGQRWSGLVEMECRHSSSSATRVCLRVLPGDKVMMIAQDDGMSLWRLGDVIQGEIVFSPHGWSDFCPLKEVALCRVP
;
A
#
# COMPACT_ATOMS: atom_id res chain seq x y z
N MET A 1 -2.81 33.71 -48.46
CA MET A 1 -3.87 33.23 -47.59
C MET A 1 -3.71 31.77 -47.15
N LEU A 2 -3.45 30.83 -48.05
CA LEU A 2 -3.22 29.44 -47.71
C LEU A 2 -2.06 29.23 -46.72
N ALA A 3 -0.96 29.94 -46.88
CA ALA A 3 0.20 29.79 -45.98
C ALA A 3 -0.12 30.24 -44.55
N LEU A 4 -0.92 31.27 -44.35
CA LEU A 4 -1.36 31.72 -43.02
C LEU A 4 -2.26 30.72 -42.35
N LEU A 5 -3.19 30.07 -43.07
CA LEU A 5 -4.07 29.04 -42.55
C LEU A 5 -3.26 27.83 -42.07
N ILE A 6 -2.25 27.40 -42.82
CA ILE A 6 -1.37 26.28 -42.46
C ILE A 6 -0.59 26.60 -41.19
N LEU A 7 -0.08 27.80 -41.03
CA LEU A 7 0.65 28.24 -39.83
C LEU A 7 -0.23 28.27 -38.60
N ILE A 8 -1.47 28.74 -38.71
CA ILE A 8 -2.43 28.77 -37.60
C ILE A 8 -2.79 27.36 -37.17
N LEU A 9 -3.07 26.47 -38.11
CA LEU A 9 -3.40 25.07 -37.82
C LEU A 9 -2.22 24.34 -37.20
N GLY A 10 -0.99 24.56 -37.67
CA GLY A 10 0.22 23.97 -37.09
C GLY A 10 0.46 24.43 -35.66
N SER A 11 0.26 25.72 -35.37
CA SER A 11 0.39 26.28 -34.02
C SER A 11 -0.63 25.68 -33.05
N LEU A 12 -1.87 25.50 -33.46
CA LEU A 12 -2.91 24.88 -32.62
C LEU A 12 -2.59 23.42 -32.30
N LEU A 13 -2.10 22.64 -33.27
CA LEU A 13 -1.68 21.26 -33.05
C LEU A 13 -0.52 21.17 -32.08
N LEU A 14 0.48 22.03 -32.17
CA LEU A 14 1.62 22.09 -31.25
C LEU A 14 1.16 22.36 -29.81
N GLN A 15 0.28 23.31 -29.61
CA GLN A 15 -0.26 23.63 -28.29
C GLN A 15 -1.01 22.45 -27.69
N GLY A 16 -1.82 21.74 -28.46
CA GLY A 16 -2.54 20.55 -28.03
C GLY A 16 -1.62 19.43 -27.56
N VAL A 17 -0.54 19.18 -28.31
CA VAL A 17 0.46 18.17 -27.94
C VAL A 17 1.17 18.53 -26.66
N ASN A 18 1.59 19.80 -26.48
CA ASN A 18 2.24 20.26 -25.26
C ASN A 18 1.35 20.10 -24.03
N GLN A 19 0.06 20.40 -24.14
CA GLN A 19 -0.88 20.22 -23.03
C GLN A 19 -1.05 18.75 -22.67
N GLN A 20 -1.13 17.85 -23.65
CA GLN A 20 -1.21 16.40 -23.42
C GLN A 20 0.04 15.88 -22.73
N GLN A 21 1.23 16.31 -23.14
CA GLN A 21 2.47 15.88 -22.51
C GLN A 21 2.57 16.34 -21.05
N ALA A 22 2.20 17.58 -20.73
CA ALA A 22 2.19 18.08 -19.36
C ALA A 22 1.23 17.29 -18.47
N SER A 23 0.01 17.00 -18.95
CA SER A 23 -0.98 16.19 -18.22
C SER A 23 -0.49 14.76 -18.00
N TYR A 24 0.12 14.15 -19.01
CA TYR A 24 0.68 12.79 -18.92
C TYR A 24 1.82 12.74 -17.90
N ALA A 25 2.76 13.68 -17.90
CA ALA A 25 3.85 13.72 -16.94
C ALA A 25 3.35 13.84 -15.49
N SER A 26 2.31 14.65 -15.25
CA SER A 26 1.69 14.78 -13.94
C SER A 26 1.08 13.47 -13.48
N ARG A 27 0.35 12.75 -14.35
CA ARG A 27 -0.25 11.46 -14.03
C ARG A 27 0.79 10.39 -13.71
N VAL A 28 1.89 10.34 -14.49
CA VAL A 28 2.98 9.39 -14.27
C VAL A 28 3.65 9.66 -12.92
N ALA A 29 3.89 10.92 -12.57
CA ALA A 29 4.48 11.28 -11.28
C ALA A 29 3.59 10.83 -10.11
N MET A 30 2.28 11.05 -10.18
CA MET A 30 1.33 10.61 -9.15
C MET A 30 1.27 9.10 -9.04
N GLN A 31 1.24 8.38 -10.16
CA GLN A 31 1.26 6.91 -10.17
C GLN A 31 2.55 6.36 -9.59
N SER A 32 3.70 6.99 -9.90
CA SER A 32 4.99 6.59 -9.36
C SER A 32 5.03 6.71 -7.84
N LEU A 33 4.51 7.80 -7.27
CA LEU A 33 4.42 7.99 -5.82
C LEU A 33 3.52 6.94 -5.16
N ALA A 34 2.37 6.64 -5.77
CA ALA A 34 1.45 5.63 -5.28
C ALA A 34 2.09 4.23 -5.29
N LEU A 35 2.81 3.88 -6.36
CA LEU A 35 3.52 2.61 -6.47
C LEU A 35 4.65 2.49 -5.45
N GLN A 36 5.40 3.57 -5.20
CA GLN A 36 6.44 3.59 -4.18
C GLN A 36 5.86 3.37 -2.78
N ARG A 37 4.74 4.01 -2.47
CA ARG A 37 4.04 3.82 -1.19
C ARG A 37 3.57 2.37 -1.04
N GLN A 38 2.95 1.82 -2.06
CA GLN A 38 2.50 0.43 -2.06
C GLN A 38 3.67 -0.53 -1.87
N ALA A 39 4.79 -0.31 -2.55
CA ALA A 39 5.99 -1.12 -2.42
C ALA A 39 6.55 -1.08 -0.98
N ARG A 40 6.57 0.09 -0.35
CA ARG A 40 7.01 0.23 1.05
C ARG A 40 6.13 -0.55 2.01
N VAL A 41 4.81 -0.44 1.85
CA VAL A 41 3.86 -1.14 2.72
C VAL A 41 3.93 -2.65 2.51
N GLN A 42 4.03 -3.12 1.27
CA GLN A 42 4.23 -4.54 0.96
C GLN A 42 5.54 -5.07 1.53
N SER A 43 6.63 -4.33 1.39
CA SER A 43 7.92 -4.71 1.94
C SER A 43 7.89 -4.78 3.46
N ALA A 44 7.20 -3.85 4.10
CA ALA A 44 7.02 -3.86 5.55
C ALA A 44 6.20 -5.06 6.01
N LEU A 45 5.16 -5.43 5.27
CA LEU A 45 4.35 -6.60 5.56
C LEU A 45 5.18 -7.89 5.48
N GLU A 46 6.02 -8.03 4.46
CA GLU A 46 6.95 -9.16 4.33
C GLU A 46 8.01 -9.16 5.43
N TRP A 47 8.54 -8.00 5.78
CA TRP A 47 9.46 -7.86 6.90
C TRP A 47 8.81 -8.33 8.21
N GLY A 48 7.55 -7.91 8.45
CA GLY A 48 6.79 -8.30 9.64
C GLY A 48 6.55 -9.82 9.71
N ARG A 49 6.35 -10.46 8.57
CA ARG A 49 6.16 -11.91 8.49
C ARG A 49 7.38 -12.67 9.02
N GLY A 50 8.58 -12.13 8.84
CA GLY A 50 9.82 -12.72 9.31
C GLY A 50 10.19 -12.40 10.75
N GLN A 51 9.43 -11.53 11.43
CA GLN A 51 9.70 -11.14 12.81
C GLN A 51 9.11 -12.14 13.79
N ARG A 52 9.70 -12.21 14.99
CA ARG A 52 9.13 -12.97 16.09
C ARG A 52 8.18 -12.06 16.87
N TRP A 53 6.92 -12.42 16.87
CA TRP A 53 5.88 -11.72 17.61
C TRP A 53 5.58 -12.50 18.89
N SER A 54 5.34 -11.77 19.98
CA SER A 54 5.08 -12.42 21.27
C SER A 54 3.76 -13.19 21.28
N GLY A 55 2.74 -12.66 20.59
CA GLY A 55 1.40 -13.23 20.60
C GLY A 55 0.70 -13.18 21.95
N LEU A 56 1.31 -12.52 22.95
CA LEU A 56 0.80 -12.46 24.31
C LEU A 56 -0.08 -11.24 24.56
N VAL A 57 0.04 -10.20 23.74
CA VAL A 57 -0.74 -8.98 23.85
C VAL A 57 -1.73 -8.89 22.70
N GLU A 58 -2.82 -8.17 22.92
CA GLU A 58 -3.88 -8.03 21.93
C GLU A 58 -3.37 -7.36 20.65
N MET A 59 -2.48 -6.38 20.77
CA MET A 59 -1.85 -5.73 19.64
C MET A 59 -0.40 -5.38 19.96
N GLU A 60 0.51 -5.73 19.08
CA GLU A 60 1.93 -5.42 19.16
C GLU A 60 2.35 -4.73 17.87
N CYS A 61 3.02 -3.58 17.99
CA CYS A 61 3.44 -2.77 16.84
C CYS A 61 4.94 -2.55 16.83
N ARG A 62 5.53 -2.55 15.64
CA ARG A 62 6.94 -2.27 15.38
C ARG A 62 7.08 -1.43 14.13
N HIS A 63 8.19 -0.71 14.02
CA HIS A 63 8.56 -0.03 12.79
C HIS A 63 9.47 -0.91 11.97
N SER A 64 9.24 -0.94 10.65
CA SER A 64 10.12 -1.63 9.72
C SER A 64 11.53 -1.02 9.77
N SER A 65 12.55 -1.87 9.70
CA SER A 65 13.95 -1.44 9.79
C SER A 65 14.39 -0.54 8.63
N SER A 66 13.76 -0.66 7.48
CA SER A 66 14.14 0.05 6.27
C SER A 66 13.29 1.29 5.99
N SER A 67 12.22 1.49 6.76
CA SER A 67 11.31 2.62 6.54
C SER A 67 10.55 2.95 7.82
N ALA A 68 9.89 4.10 7.85
CA ALA A 68 9.03 4.49 8.96
C ALA A 68 7.67 3.77 8.93
N THR A 69 7.50 2.77 8.08
CA THR A 69 6.25 2.02 7.96
C THR A 69 5.99 1.23 9.22
N ARG A 70 4.80 1.38 9.75
CA ARG A 70 4.38 0.74 10.99
C ARG A 70 3.76 -0.61 10.68
N VAL A 71 4.19 -1.64 11.40
CA VAL A 71 3.68 -3.00 11.28
C VAL A 71 3.14 -3.44 12.64
N CYS A 72 1.90 -3.86 12.67
CA CYS A 72 1.24 -4.31 13.88
C CYS A 72 0.71 -5.72 13.69
N LEU A 73 0.78 -6.52 14.76
CA LEU A 73 0.13 -7.82 14.84
C LEU A 73 -1.02 -7.73 15.82
N ARG A 74 -2.22 -8.05 15.38
CA ARG A 74 -3.41 -8.14 16.22
C ARG A 74 -3.77 -9.60 16.41
N VAL A 75 -3.95 -9.98 17.67
CA VAL A 75 -4.43 -11.34 18.03
C VAL A 75 -5.95 -11.32 17.97
N LEU A 76 -6.51 -12.28 17.25
CA LEU A 76 -7.95 -12.43 17.05
C LEU A 76 -8.46 -13.68 17.79
N PRO A 77 -9.77 -13.76 18.07
CA PRO A 77 -10.34 -14.99 18.65
C PRO A 77 -10.16 -16.20 17.74
N GLY A 78 -10.07 -17.40 18.32
CA GLY A 78 -10.00 -18.65 17.57
C GLY A 78 -8.62 -18.97 17.01
N ASP A 79 -7.55 -18.63 17.73
CA ASP A 79 -6.16 -18.86 17.32
C ASP A 79 -5.82 -18.26 15.95
N LYS A 80 -6.35 -17.08 15.71
CA LYS A 80 -6.10 -16.31 14.49
C LYS A 80 -5.35 -15.04 14.82
N VAL A 81 -4.56 -14.59 13.85
CA VAL A 81 -3.83 -13.32 13.95
C VAL A 81 -4.01 -12.53 12.64
N MET A 82 -3.81 -11.23 12.73
CA MET A 82 -3.83 -10.36 11.57
C MET A 82 -2.68 -9.38 11.66
N MET A 83 -1.88 -9.33 10.60
CA MET A 83 -0.81 -8.36 10.47
C MET A 83 -1.30 -7.16 9.66
N ILE A 84 -0.97 -5.96 10.13
CA ILE A 84 -1.34 -4.70 9.48
C ILE A 84 -0.07 -3.91 9.23
N ALA A 85 0.17 -3.55 7.97
CA ALA A 85 1.24 -2.61 7.62
C ALA A 85 0.59 -1.31 7.15
N GLN A 86 1.03 -0.18 7.70
CA GLN A 86 0.43 1.11 7.42
C GLN A 86 1.52 2.18 7.20
N ASP A 87 1.36 2.96 6.14
CA ASP A 87 2.21 4.09 5.82
C ASP A 87 1.40 5.13 5.07
N ASP A 88 1.35 6.37 5.61
CA ASP A 88 0.79 7.54 4.94
C ASP A 88 -0.63 7.30 4.37
N GLY A 89 -1.51 6.77 5.21
CA GLY A 89 -2.90 6.52 4.84
C GLY A 89 -3.15 5.26 4.04
N MET A 90 -2.12 4.53 3.66
CA MET A 90 -2.25 3.24 2.97
C MET A 90 -2.04 2.10 3.95
N SER A 91 -2.90 1.10 3.90
CA SER A 91 -2.81 -0.08 4.76
C SER A 91 -2.92 -1.35 3.93
N LEU A 92 -2.16 -2.35 4.36
CA LEU A 92 -2.29 -3.73 3.86
C LEU A 92 -2.44 -4.67 5.05
N TRP A 93 -3.21 -5.73 4.85
CA TRP A 93 -3.51 -6.71 5.88
C TRP A 93 -3.13 -8.11 5.41
N ARG A 94 -2.71 -8.94 6.35
CA ARG A 94 -2.46 -10.36 6.10
C ARG A 94 -2.98 -11.16 7.29
N LEU A 95 -3.78 -12.18 7.00
CA LEU A 95 -4.28 -13.10 8.01
C LEU A 95 -3.30 -14.24 8.25
N GLY A 96 -3.33 -14.79 9.45
CA GLY A 96 -2.54 -15.95 9.84
C GLY A 96 -3.25 -16.76 10.91
N ASP A 97 -2.67 -17.89 11.20
CA ASP A 97 -3.16 -18.82 12.23
C ASP A 97 -2.06 -19.11 13.24
N VAL A 98 -2.46 -19.38 14.49
CA VAL A 98 -1.54 -19.90 15.50
C VAL A 98 -1.66 -21.42 15.48
N ILE A 99 -0.58 -22.08 15.07
CA ILE A 99 -0.50 -23.53 14.96
C ILE A 99 0.60 -24.01 15.90
N GLN A 100 0.25 -24.78 16.93
CA GLN A 100 1.20 -25.31 17.92
C GLN A 100 2.10 -24.24 18.54
N GLY A 101 1.52 -23.08 18.85
CA GLY A 101 2.25 -21.95 19.42
C GLY A 101 3.06 -21.12 18.43
N GLU A 102 3.05 -21.47 17.16
CA GLU A 102 3.74 -20.73 16.12
C GLU A 102 2.75 -19.98 15.22
N ILE A 103 3.12 -18.78 14.80
CA ILE A 103 2.30 -17.97 13.90
C ILE A 103 2.65 -18.33 12.48
N VAL A 104 1.66 -18.80 11.72
CA VAL A 104 1.79 -19.15 10.31
C VAL A 104 0.90 -18.22 9.50
N PHE A 105 1.50 -17.36 8.67
CA PHE A 105 0.76 -16.44 7.82
C PHE A 105 0.34 -17.12 6.53
N SER A 106 -0.85 -16.77 6.05
CA SER A 106 -1.34 -17.24 4.77
C SER A 106 -0.44 -16.73 3.64
N PRO A 107 0.04 -17.59 2.73
CA PRO A 107 0.92 -17.15 1.63
C PRO A 107 0.18 -16.26 0.62
N HIS A 108 -1.15 -16.35 0.55
CA HIS A 108 -1.97 -15.58 -0.39
C HIS A 108 -3.01 -14.72 0.34
N GLY A 109 -2.84 -14.52 1.64
CA GLY A 109 -3.84 -13.88 2.49
C GLY A 109 -3.70 -12.38 2.67
N TRP A 110 -2.84 -11.70 1.89
CA TRP A 110 -2.75 -10.26 1.99
C TRP A 110 -3.87 -9.59 1.19
N SER A 111 -4.35 -8.46 1.70
CA SER A 111 -5.39 -7.67 1.04
C SER A 111 -5.15 -6.18 1.25
N ASP A 112 -5.68 -5.37 0.36
CA ASP A 112 -5.66 -3.91 0.45
C ASP A 112 -6.96 -3.33 1.03
N PHE A 113 -7.85 -4.20 1.49
CA PHE A 113 -9.08 -3.85 2.19
C PHE A 113 -9.17 -4.65 3.48
N CYS A 114 -9.95 -4.16 4.45
CA CYS A 114 -10.12 -4.84 5.73
C CYS A 114 -10.76 -6.22 5.53
N PRO A 115 -10.07 -7.32 5.90
CA PRO A 115 -10.61 -8.66 5.71
C PRO A 115 -11.62 -9.09 6.77
N LEU A 116 -11.86 -8.26 7.79
CA LEU A 116 -12.73 -8.55 8.91
C LEU A 116 -14.08 -7.84 8.77
N LYS A 117 -15.11 -8.43 9.36
CA LYS A 117 -16.43 -7.78 9.45
C LYS A 117 -16.39 -6.55 10.36
N GLU A 118 -15.65 -6.62 11.46
CA GLU A 118 -15.46 -5.50 12.37
C GLU A 118 -14.32 -4.61 11.89
N VAL A 119 -14.66 -3.52 11.22
CA VAL A 119 -13.69 -2.58 10.64
C VAL A 119 -12.78 -1.97 11.71
N ALA A 120 -13.28 -1.79 12.93
CA ALA A 120 -12.50 -1.22 14.03
C ALA A 120 -11.25 -2.06 14.35
N LEU A 121 -11.30 -3.37 14.16
CA LEU A 121 -10.16 -4.26 14.40
C LEU A 121 -9.05 -4.12 13.35
N CYS A 122 -9.36 -3.55 12.19
CA CYS A 122 -8.39 -3.33 11.12
C CYS A 122 -7.59 -2.04 11.29
N ARG A 123 -7.93 -1.22 12.29
CA ARG A 123 -7.27 0.06 12.51
C ARG A 123 -6.04 -0.10 13.39
N VAL A 124 -5.02 0.69 13.08
CA VAL A 124 -3.81 0.81 13.89
C VAL A 124 -4.01 1.95 14.88
N PRO A 125 -3.69 1.77 16.17
CA PRO A 125 -3.82 2.82 17.16
C PRO A 125 -2.88 3.99 16.94
#